data_0ce95450769c83899f07be835b5503f9
#
_entry.id   0ce95450769c83899f07be835b5503f9
#
_cell.length_a   1.000
_cell.length_b   1.000
_cell.length_c   1.000
_cell.angle_alpha   90.00
_cell.angle_beta   90.00
_cell.angle_gamma   90.00
#
_symmetry.space_group_name_H-M   'P 1'
#
loop_
_entity.id
_entity.type
_entity.pdbx_description
1 polymer ?
#
loop_
_entity_poly.entity_id
_entity_poly.type
_entity_poly.pdbx_seq_one_letter_code
_entity_poly.pdbx_strand_id
1 'polypeptide(L)'
;MQGVTIVDHPLVQHKLTLIRDKELSTKSFRDLARELGILLCYELTRDLPLDWIEIETPMTRMKAPTIAGKKLVFAPILRAGLALVEGMLELVPAARVAHIGLYRDPETLVAVEYYLKTPADLAAREVIVVSSVIATGNTTVAAVDRMKERGASKIRVACLIASPAGIERLRGIHPDVSIWTAAVDDHLDDDAFIVPGLGDAGNRAYGTE
;
A
#
# COMPACT_ATOMS: atom_id res chain seq x y z
N MET A 1 13.39 -7.61 10.47
CA MET A 1 13.86 -6.30 9.94
C MET A 1 13.15 -5.20 10.71
N GLN A 2 13.85 -4.24 11.28
CA GLN A 2 13.22 -3.15 12.06
C GLN A 2 12.37 -2.26 11.13
N GLY A 3 11.11 -1.96 11.50
CA GLY A 3 10.20 -1.13 10.71
C GLY A 3 9.57 -1.80 9.48
N VAL A 4 9.70 -3.12 9.35
CA VAL A 4 9.05 -3.93 8.32
C VAL A 4 8.19 -4.98 9.01
N THR A 5 6.92 -5.03 8.66
CA THR A 5 5.96 -6.04 9.12
C THR A 5 5.57 -6.93 7.95
N ILE A 6 5.87 -8.22 8.05
CA ILE A 6 5.40 -9.22 7.11
C ILE A 6 4.08 -9.78 7.65
N VAL A 7 3.02 -9.68 6.84
CA VAL A 7 1.71 -10.22 7.19
C VAL A 7 1.65 -11.68 6.76
N ASP A 8 2.02 -12.57 7.68
CA ASP A 8 2.17 -14.01 7.47
C ASP A 8 0.87 -14.83 7.69
N HIS A 9 -0.26 -14.14 7.77
CA HIS A 9 -1.57 -14.77 7.97
C HIS A 9 -1.86 -15.80 6.85
N PRO A 10 -2.34 -17.04 7.16
CA PRO A 10 -2.55 -18.10 6.17
C PRO A 10 -3.39 -17.69 4.96
N LEU A 11 -4.43 -16.88 5.14
CA LEU A 11 -5.23 -16.37 4.01
C LEU A 11 -4.44 -15.42 3.11
N VAL A 12 -3.55 -14.61 3.67
CA VAL A 12 -2.67 -13.72 2.90
C VAL A 12 -1.71 -14.56 2.07
N GLN A 13 -1.06 -15.55 2.69
CA GLN A 13 -0.11 -16.43 2.02
C GLN A 13 -0.78 -17.27 0.92
N HIS A 14 -1.98 -17.81 1.18
CA HIS A 14 -2.75 -18.53 0.17
C HIS A 14 -3.06 -17.66 -1.05
N LYS A 15 -3.60 -16.44 -0.84
CA LYS A 15 -3.91 -15.53 -1.94
C LYS A 15 -2.67 -15.01 -2.65
N LEU A 16 -1.57 -14.82 -1.91
CA LEU A 16 -0.28 -14.47 -2.50
C LEU A 16 0.23 -15.58 -3.42
N THR A 17 0.08 -16.85 -3.04
CA THR A 17 0.42 -17.97 -3.90
C THR A 17 -0.38 -17.94 -5.21
N LEU A 18 -1.70 -17.74 -5.12
CA LEU A 18 -2.55 -17.69 -6.31
C LEU A 18 -2.20 -16.52 -7.24
N ILE A 19 -1.97 -15.31 -6.70
CA ILE A 19 -1.69 -14.12 -7.52
C ILE A 19 -0.33 -14.20 -8.25
N ARG A 20 0.60 -15.02 -7.76
CA ARG A 20 1.90 -15.25 -8.40
C ARG A 20 1.78 -16.07 -9.69
N ASP A 21 0.76 -16.92 -9.83
CA ASP A 21 0.59 -17.81 -10.97
C ASP A 21 0.54 -17.00 -12.28
N LYS A 22 1.46 -17.29 -13.20
CA LYS A 22 1.59 -16.60 -14.49
C LYS A 22 0.36 -16.78 -15.40
N GLU A 23 -0.36 -17.87 -15.27
CA GLU A 23 -1.56 -18.18 -16.07
C GLU A 23 -2.83 -17.47 -15.57
N LEU A 24 -2.71 -16.71 -14.49
CA LEU A 24 -3.85 -16.01 -13.90
C LEU A 24 -4.39 -14.92 -14.83
N SER A 25 -5.70 -14.92 -15.06
CA SER A 25 -6.33 -13.89 -15.88
C SER A 25 -6.23 -12.50 -15.24
N THR A 26 -6.23 -11.45 -16.06
CA THR A 26 -6.26 -10.05 -15.62
C THR A 26 -7.39 -9.77 -14.61
N LYS A 27 -8.59 -10.34 -14.86
CA LYS A 27 -9.71 -10.23 -13.92
C LYS A 27 -9.37 -10.85 -12.57
N SER A 28 -8.93 -12.10 -12.56
CA SER A 28 -8.62 -12.83 -11.35
C SER A 28 -7.44 -12.19 -10.58
N PHE A 29 -6.47 -11.61 -11.30
CA PHE A 29 -5.39 -10.84 -10.68
C PHE A 29 -5.92 -9.64 -9.90
N ARG A 30 -6.83 -8.85 -10.50
CA ARG A 30 -7.46 -7.70 -9.81
C ARG A 30 -8.29 -8.15 -8.61
N ASP A 31 -9.08 -9.21 -8.75
CA ASP A 31 -9.90 -9.74 -7.66
C ASP A 31 -9.00 -10.15 -6.47
N LEU A 32 -7.91 -10.88 -6.71
CA LEU A 32 -6.96 -11.28 -5.67
C LEU A 32 -6.20 -10.07 -5.08
N ALA A 33 -5.81 -9.10 -5.90
CA ALA A 33 -5.17 -7.87 -5.42
C ALA A 33 -6.11 -7.08 -4.48
N ARG A 34 -7.40 -6.97 -4.84
CA ARG A 34 -8.42 -6.34 -4.00
C ARG A 34 -8.59 -7.08 -2.67
N GLU A 35 -8.69 -8.41 -2.70
CA GLU A 35 -8.81 -9.23 -1.49
C GLU A 35 -7.57 -9.15 -0.59
N LEU A 36 -6.37 -9.16 -1.16
CA LEU A 36 -5.12 -8.93 -0.43
C LEU A 36 -5.07 -7.51 0.14
N GLY A 37 -5.59 -6.51 -0.59
CA GLY A 37 -5.76 -5.15 -0.10
C GLY A 37 -6.60 -5.08 1.18
N ILE A 38 -7.73 -5.81 1.25
CA ILE A 38 -8.57 -5.91 2.46
C ILE A 38 -7.75 -6.48 3.63
N LEU A 39 -7.08 -7.62 3.42
CA LEU A 39 -6.36 -8.32 4.47
C LEU A 39 -5.15 -7.51 4.99
N LEU A 40 -4.39 -6.89 4.08
CA LEU A 40 -3.29 -6.00 4.47
C LEU A 40 -3.81 -4.77 5.22
N CYS A 41 -4.92 -4.17 4.78
CA CYS A 41 -5.51 -3.02 5.43
C CYS A 41 -5.96 -3.36 6.86
N TYR A 42 -6.56 -4.52 7.07
CA TYR A 42 -6.97 -4.99 8.39
C TYR A 42 -5.80 -5.06 9.37
N GLU A 43 -4.68 -5.65 8.96
CA GLU A 43 -3.49 -5.74 9.79
C GLU A 43 -2.81 -4.38 9.99
N LEU A 44 -2.68 -3.61 8.93
CA LEU A 44 -2.03 -2.29 8.93
C LEU A 44 -2.78 -1.27 9.81
N THR A 45 -4.07 -1.45 10.04
CA THR A 45 -4.92 -0.56 10.86
C THR A 45 -5.12 -1.05 12.29
N ARG A 46 -4.43 -2.11 12.73
CA ARG A 46 -4.60 -2.75 14.04
C ARG A 46 -4.32 -1.83 15.23
N ASP A 47 -3.43 -0.88 15.08
CA ASP A 47 -2.96 0.04 16.12
C ASP A 47 -3.56 1.45 16.00
N LEU A 48 -4.61 1.63 15.20
CA LEU A 48 -5.30 2.91 15.12
C LEU A 48 -5.84 3.33 16.49
N PRO A 49 -5.64 4.59 16.89
CA PRO A 49 -6.15 5.08 18.17
C PRO A 49 -7.68 5.11 18.16
N LEU A 50 -8.26 4.89 19.36
CA LEU A 50 -9.69 4.89 19.57
C LEU A 50 -10.09 6.04 20.53
N ASP A 51 -11.18 6.71 20.19
CA ASP A 51 -11.92 7.63 21.08
C ASP A 51 -13.17 6.92 21.63
N TRP A 52 -13.67 7.39 22.77
CA TRP A 52 -14.87 6.88 23.40
C TRP A 52 -16.01 7.88 23.24
N ILE A 53 -17.10 7.44 22.64
CA ILE A 53 -18.32 8.25 22.45
C ILE A 53 -19.51 7.63 23.17
N GLU A 54 -20.47 8.46 23.55
CA GLU A 54 -21.76 7.97 24.05
C GLU A 54 -22.67 7.60 22.89
N ILE A 55 -23.22 6.41 22.94
CA ILE A 55 -24.19 5.90 21.98
C ILE A 55 -25.42 5.38 22.71
N GLU A 56 -26.54 5.25 22.00
CA GLU A 56 -27.74 4.59 22.49
C GLU A 56 -28.00 3.34 21.65
N THR A 57 -28.00 2.19 22.29
CA THR A 57 -28.40 0.92 21.70
C THR A 57 -29.92 0.75 21.84
N PRO A 58 -30.56 -0.22 21.16
CA PRO A 58 -31.98 -0.49 21.40
C PRO A 58 -32.34 -0.81 22.84
N MET A 59 -31.35 -1.15 23.69
CA MET A 59 -31.57 -1.58 25.08
C MET A 59 -31.15 -0.53 26.09
N THR A 60 -30.05 0.21 25.87
CA THR A 60 -29.50 1.14 26.85
C THR A 60 -28.46 2.08 26.25
N ARG A 61 -28.15 3.16 27.00
CA ARG A 61 -27.02 4.04 26.70
C ARG A 61 -25.72 3.42 27.21
N MET A 62 -24.65 3.58 26.42
CA MET A 62 -23.32 3.10 26.74
C MET A 62 -22.21 3.96 26.16
N LYS A 63 -21.01 3.85 26.70
CA LYS A 63 -19.78 4.33 26.04
C LYS A 63 -19.25 3.26 25.10
N ALA A 64 -18.92 3.65 23.87
CA ALA A 64 -18.41 2.75 22.84
C ALA A 64 -17.17 3.34 22.14
N PRO A 65 -16.23 2.49 21.70
CA PRO A 65 -15.04 2.94 20.98
C PRO A 65 -15.35 3.29 19.53
N THR A 66 -14.70 4.32 19.02
CA THR A 66 -14.68 4.71 17.61
C THR A 66 -13.26 5.09 17.20
N ILE A 67 -12.93 5.01 15.90
CA ILE A 67 -11.61 5.43 15.43
C ILE A 67 -11.43 6.92 15.70
N ALA A 68 -10.34 7.25 16.40
CA ALA A 68 -10.01 8.61 16.79
C ALA A 68 -9.61 9.49 15.59
N GLY A 69 -9.84 10.78 15.73
CA GLY A 69 -9.36 11.81 14.81
C GLY A 69 -9.93 11.72 13.39
N LYS A 70 -9.14 12.19 12.42
CA LYS A 70 -9.52 12.18 11.00
C LYS A 70 -9.25 10.83 10.36
N LYS A 71 -10.10 10.46 9.41
CA LYS A 71 -9.97 9.21 8.65
C LYS A 71 -8.67 9.16 7.83
N LEU A 72 -8.24 7.94 7.50
CA LEU A 72 -7.05 7.63 6.72
C LEU A 72 -7.07 8.25 5.32
N VAL A 73 -5.89 8.35 4.73
CA VAL A 73 -5.71 8.61 3.30
C VAL A 73 -4.98 7.41 2.68
N PHE A 74 -5.60 6.77 1.70
CA PHE A 74 -4.93 5.80 0.85
C PHE A 74 -4.31 6.52 -0.34
N ALA A 75 -3.04 6.31 -0.58
CA ALA A 75 -2.28 6.97 -1.64
C ALA A 75 -1.68 5.93 -2.61
N PRO A 76 -2.50 5.36 -3.53
CA PRO A 76 -2.00 4.43 -4.53
C PRO A 76 -0.99 5.09 -5.44
N ILE A 77 0.13 4.37 -5.66
CA ILE A 77 1.01 4.65 -6.78
C ILE A 77 0.37 4.04 -8.03
N LEU A 78 -0.04 4.90 -8.94
CA LEU A 78 -0.68 4.47 -10.17
C LEU A 78 0.34 3.71 -11.04
N ARG A 79 -0.07 2.66 -11.71
CA ARG A 79 -1.42 2.09 -11.88
C ARG A 79 -1.75 1.00 -10.87
N ALA A 80 -0.81 0.08 -10.61
CA ALA A 80 -1.06 -1.20 -9.92
C ALA A 80 -1.51 -1.05 -8.44
N GLY A 81 -1.06 0.00 -7.75
CA GLY A 81 -1.50 0.27 -6.37
C GLY A 81 -3.01 0.48 -6.23
N LEU A 82 -3.68 0.87 -7.31
CA LEU A 82 -5.12 1.12 -7.29
C LEU A 82 -5.94 -0.16 -7.02
N ALA A 83 -5.51 -1.30 -7.57
CA ALA A 83 -6.21 -2.58 -7.37
C ALA A 83 -6.27 -3.00 -5.88
N LEU A 84 -5.23 -2.67 -5.10
CA LEU A 84 -5.24 -2.92 -3.65
C LEU A 84 -6.17 -1.94 -2.92
N VAL A 85 -6.13 -0.66 -3.33
CA VAL A 85 -6.91 0.41 -2.67
C VAL A 85 -8.41 0.18 -2.83
N GLU A 86 -8.88 -0.41 -3.91
CA GLU A 86 -10.27 -0.82 -4.06
C GLU A 86 -10.75 -1.68 -2.88
N GLY A 87 -9.98 -2.69 -2.50
CA GLY A 87 -10.27 -3.51 -1.32
C GLY A 87 -10.12 -2.78 0.01
N MET A 88 -9.11 -1.93 0.14
CA MET A 88 -8.92 -1.12 1.35
C MET A 88 -10.10 -0.17 1.60
N LEU A 89 -10.71 0.37 0.54
CA LEU A 89 -11.89 1.23 0.63
C LEU A 89 -13.16 0.47 1.02
N GLU A 90 -13.28 -0.81 0.70
CA GLU A 90 -14.38 -1.64 1.22
C GLU A 90 -14.33 -1.76 2.74
N LEU A 91 -13.11 -1.90 3.30
CA LEU A 91 -12.92 -1.99 4.75
C LEU A 91 -13.02 -0.62 5.45
N VAL A 92 -12.51 0.44 4.83
CA VAL A 92 -12.50 1.80 5.38
C VAL A 92 -13.13 2.77 4.38
N PRO A 93 -14.45 2.71 4.15
CA PRO A 93 -15.13 3.49 3.10
C PRO A 93 -15.08 5.01 3.32
N ALA A 94 -14.81 5.46 4.55
CA ALA A 94 -14.66 6.89 4.87
C ALA A 94 -13.22 7.40 4.68
N ALA A 95 -12.26 6.56 4.25
CA ALA A 95 -10.92 7.00 3.90
C ALA A 95 -10.96 7.93 2.68
N ARG A 96 -10.00 8.85 2.63
CA ARG A 96 -9.78 9.68 1.42
C ARG A 96 -8.74 9.01 0.54
N VAL A 97 -8.74 9.38 -0.74
CA VAL A 97 -7.77 8.87 -1.70
C VAL A 97 -6.93 10.02 -2.25
N ALA A 98 -5.61 9.83 -2.21
CA ALA A 98 -4.65 10.64 -2.95
C ALA A 98 -4.15 9.79 -4.13
N HIS A 99 -4.02 10.36 -5.31
CA HIS A 99 -3.50 9.62 -6.46
C HIS A 99 -2.10 10.11 -6.79
N ILE A 100 -1.14 9.17 -6.89
CA ILE A 100 0.26 9.45 -7.19
C ILE A 100 0.59 8.78 -8.53
N GLY A 101 0.69 9.57 -9.59
CA GLY A 101 1.11 9.13 -10.92
C GLY A 101 2.61 9.29 -11.08
N LEU A 102 3.33 8.18 -11.01
CA LEU A 102 4.76 8.11 -11.24
C LEU A 102 5.04 7.06 -12.31
N TYR A 103 5.94 7.35 -13.24
CA TYR A 103 6.52 6.34 -14.10
C TYR A 103 8.04 6.34 -13.94
N ARG A 104 8.65 5.22 -14.26
CA ARG A 104 10.10 5.10 -14.29
C ARG A 104 10.57 5.45 -15.68
N ASP A 105 11.38 6.48 -15.78
CA ASP A 105 12.03 6.83 -17.04
C ASP A 105 12.94 5.67 -17.49
N PRO A 106 12.77 5.14 -18.72
CA PRO A 106 13.48 3.95 -19.15
C PRO A 106 14.99 4.17 -19.36
N GLU A 107 15.42 5.41 -19.60
CA GLU A 107 16.83 5.74 -19.85
C GLU A 107 17.55 6.08 -18.54
N THR A 108 16.96 6.93 -17.71
CA THR A 108 17.59 7.43 -16.48
C THR A 108 17.24 6.61 -15.25
N LEU A 109 16.22 5.75 -15.33
CA LEU A 109 15.65 4.97 -14.22
C LEU A 109 15.12 5.83 -13.05
N VAL A 110 14.97 7.14 -13.27
CA VAL A 110 14.44 8.09 -12.30
C VAL A 110 12.90 8.02 -12.30
N ALA A 111 12.29 8.17 -11.13
CA ALA A 111 10.84 8.28 -11.02
C ALA A 111 10.40 9.69 -11.45
N VAL A 112 9.56 9.76 -12.49
CA VAL A 112 9.00 11.00 -13.03
C VAL A 112 7.54 11.12 -12.64
N GLU A 113 7.17 12.25 -12.00
CA GLU A 113 5.79 12.56 -11.65
C GLU A 113 5.04 13.10 -12.88
N TYR A 114 3.88 12.53 -13.18
CA TYR A 114 2.97 13.02 -14.21
C TYR A 114 1.58 13.39 -13.65
N TYR A 115 1.26 12.97 -12.43
CA TYR A 115 0.00 13.30 -11.78
C TYR A 115 0.11 13.20 -10.26
N LEU A 116 -0.38 14.25 -9.57
CA LEU A 116 -0.48 14.25 -8.11
C LEU A 116 -1.74 14.99 -7.67
N LYS A 117 -2.63 14.29 -6.99
CA LYS A 117 -3.82 14.89 -6.38
C LYS A 117 -3.97 14.40 -4.95
N THR A 118 -4.03 15.33 -4.00
CA THR A 118 -4.09 15.03 -2.56
C THR A 118 -5.23 15.79 -1.88
N PRO A 119 -5.77 15.26 -0.76
CA PRO A 119 -6.63 16.04 0.13
C PRO A 119 -5.91 17.27 0.69
N ALA A 120 -6.63 18.38 0.87
CA ALA A 120 -6.04 19.63 1.38
C ALA A 120 -5.58 19.53 2.85
N ASP A 121 -6.17 18.62 3.64
CA ASP A 121 -5.89 18.46 5.06
C ASP A 121 -4.99 17.22 5.36
N LEU A 122 -4.03 16.96 4.47
CA LEU A 122 -3.16 15.79 4.54
C LEU A 122 -2.35 15.72 5.84
N ALA A 123 -1.87 16.87 6.34
CA ALA A 123 -1.10 16.98 7.58
C ALA A 123 -1.83 16.44 8.83
N ALA A 124 -3.16 16.47 8.83
CA ALA A 124 -3.97 16.00 9.94
C ALA A 124 -4.40 14.53 9.83
N ARG A 125 -3.86 13.80 8.85
CA ARG A 125 -4.25 12.42 8.53
C ARG A 125 -3.07 11.49 8.54
N GLU A 126 -3.34 10.21 8.79
CA GLU A 126 -2.37 9.16 8.52
C GLU A 126 -2.49 8.73 7.06
N VAL A 127 -1.36 8.71 6.37
CA VAL A 127 -1.26 8.38 4.94
C VAL A 127 -0.69 6.97 4.77
N ILE A 128 -1.37 6.16 4.00
CA ILE A 128 -0.91 4.85 3.59
C ILE A 128 -0.60 4.92 2.10
N VAL A 129 0.70 4.97 1.77
CA VAL A 129 1.17 4.85 0.39
C VAL A 129 1.04 3.39 -0.01
N VAL A 130 0.36 3.14 -1.12
CA VAL A 130 0.05 1.78 -1.57
C VAL A 130 0.74 1.51 -2.90
N SER A 131 1.68 0.58 -2.87
CA SER A 131 2.35 0.04 -4.06
C SER A 131 1.98 -1.43 -4.24
N SER A 132 1.95 -1.93 -5.46
CA SER A 132 1.83 -3.39 -5.66
C SER A 132 3.09 -4.12 -5.21
N VAL A 133 4.25 -3.58 -5.55
CA VAL A 133 5.56 -4.13 -5.19
C VAL A 133 6.56 -3.02 -4.85
N ILE A 134 7.55 -3.35 -4.02
CA ILE A 134 8.72 -2.51 -3.76
C ILE A 134 9.95 -3.25 -4.29
N ALA A 135 10.29 -3.00 -5.56
CA ALA A 135 11.45 -3.61 -6.21
C ALA A 135 12.75 -2.85 -5.86
N THR A 136 13.16 -1.86 -6.63
CA THR A 136 14.33 -1.03 -6.31
C THR A 136 14.09 0.00 -5.21
N GLY A 137 12.83 0.25 -4.85
CA GLY A 137 12.42 1.27 -3.90
C GLY A 137 12.34 2.70 -4.46
N ASN A 138 12.89 2.98 -5.64
CA ASN A 138 12.96 4.34 -6.20
C ASN A 138 11.58 5.02 -6.31
N THR A 139 10.61 4.33 -6.90
CA THR A 139 9.24 4.86 -7.08
C THR A 139 8.55 5.08 -5.73
N THR A 140 8.75 4.17 -4.78
CA THR A 140 8.14 4.30 -3.43
C THR A 140 8.78 5.44 -2.65
N VAL A 141 10.10 5.62 -2.73
CA VAL A 141 10.80 6.78 -2.16
C VAL A 141 10.23 8.08 -2.72
N ALA A 142 10.16 8.21 -4.05
CA ALA A 142 9.61 9.40 -4.69
C ALA A 142 8.15 9.67 -4.25
N ALA A 143 7.32 8.62 -4.12
CA ALA A 143 5.95 8.77 -3.64
C ALA A 143 5.89 9.28 -2.19
N VAL A 144 6.74 8.77 -1.31
CA VAL A 144 6.84 9.24 0.07
C VAL A 144 7.34 10.68 0.13
N ASP A 145 8.35 11.05 -0.66
CA ASP A 145 8.81 12.43 -0.79
C ASP A 145 7.66 13.37 -1.14
N ARG A 146 6.88 13.03 -2.17
CA ARG A 146 5.71 13.85 -2.58
C ARG A 146 4.66 13.97 -1.48
N MET A 147 4.40 12.90 -0.73
CA MET A 147 3.45 12.99 0.40
C MET A 147 4.00 13.88 1.52
N LYS A 148 5.29 13.79 1.85
CA LYS A 148 5.93 14.67 2.85
C LYS A 148 5.92 16.14 2.41
N GLU A 149 6.23 16.44 1.15
CA GLU A 149 6.15 17.77 0.57
C GLU A 149 4.73 18.37 0.63
N ARG A 150 3.70 17.52 0.57
CA ARG A 150 2.28 17.92 0.74
C ARG A 150 1.85 18.00 2.20
N GLY A 151 2.79 17.83 3.14
CA GLY A 151 2.58 17.99 4.57
C GLY A 151 2.21 16.73 5.34
N ALA A 152 2.24 15.54 4.72
CA ALA A 152 2.03 14.30 5.46
C ALA A 152 3.14 14.07 6.48
N SER A 153 2.76 13.88 7.76
CA SER A 153 3.69 13.66 8.87
C SER A 153 3.69 12.22 9.39
N LYS A 154 2.63 11.46 9.09
CA LYS A 154 2.48 10.05 9.47
C LYS A 154 2.25 9.24 8.22
N ILE A 155 3.26 8.49 7.80
CA ILE A 155 3.22 7.71 6.57
C ILE A 155 3.55 6.25 6.87
N ARG A 156 2.74 5.35 6.34
CA ARG A 156 3.01 3.91 6.22
C ARG A 156 3.04 3.54 4.75
N VAL A 157 3.74 2.48 4.41
CA VAL A 157 3.75 1.90 3.06
C VAL A 157 3.19 0.50 3.11
N ALA A 158 2.28 0.18 2.20
CA ALA A 158 1.72 -1.16 2.01
C ALA A 158 2.06 -1.69 0.61
N CYS A 159 2.47 -2.96 0.52
CA CYS A 159 2.69 -3.63 -0.76
C CYS A 159 2.43 -5.14 -0.65
N LEU A 160 2.29 -5.82 -1.79
CA LEU A 160 2.16 -7.29 -1.81
C LEU A 160 3.53 -7.95 -1.57
N ILE A 161 4.55 -7.48 -2.28
CA ILE A 161 5.89 -8.06 -2.22
C ILE A 161 6.92 -6.94 -2.18
N ALA A 162 7.97 -7.14 -1.40
CA ALA A 162 9.13 -6.27 -1.37
C ALA A 162 10.42 -7.05 -1.59
N SER A 163 11.44 -6.40 -2.16
CA SER A 163 12.81 -6.91 -2.19
C SER A 163 13.63 -6.37 -1.01
N PRO A 164 14.68 -7.07 -0.55
CA PRO A 164 15.61 -6.54 0.44
C PRO A 164 16.22 -5.19 0.03
N ALA A 165 16.63 -5.06 -1.23
CA ALA A 165 17.21 -3.83 -1.77
C ALA A 165 16.23 -2.65 -1.72
N GLY A 166 14.96 -2.88 -2.09
CA GLY A 166 13.92 -1.87 -2.04
C GLY A 166 13.57 -1.42 -0.62
N ILE A 167 13.55 -2.38 0.31
CA ILE A 167 13.36 -2.09 1.74
C ILE A 167 14.52 -1.25 2.28
N GLU A 168 15.76 -1.67 2.02
CA GLU A 168 16.96 -0.97 2.48
C GLU A 168 16.98 0.47 1.97
N ARG A 169 16.71 0.67 0.67
CA ARG A 169 16.66 1.99 0.06
C ARG A 169 15.60 2.87 0.69
N LEU A 170 14.36 2.38 0.81
CA LEU A 170 13.27 3.15 1.40
C LEU A 170 13.57 3.52 2.85
N ARG A 171 14.05 2.56 3.63
CA ARG A 171 14.40 2.77 5.04
C ARG A 171 15.62 3.66 5.24
N GLY A 172 16.58 3.62 4.33
CA GLY A 172 17.76 4.48 4.37
C GLY A 172 17.43 5.96 4.18
N ILE A 173 16.42 6.27 3.36
CA ILE A 173 15.99 7.63 3.07
C ILE A 173 14.86 8.08 4.01
N HIS A 174 13.93 7.18 4.34
CA HIS A 174 12.78 7.44 5.20
C HIS A 174 12.73 6.47 6.39
N PRO A 175 13.62 6.60 7.38
CA PRO A 175 13.67 5.70 8.54
C PRO A 175 12.41 5.77 9.43
N ASP A 176 11.64 6.84 9.31
CA ASP A 176 10.38 7.12 10.00
C ASP A 176 9.16 6.41 9.39
N VAL A 177 9.32 5.84 8.18
CA VAL A 177 8.22 5.16 7.46
C VAL A 177 8.25 3.67 7.73
N SER A 178 7.13 3.10 8.17
CA SER A 178 6.95 1.66 8.32
C SER A 178 6.46 1.01 7.03
N ILE A 179 6.90 -0.22 6.78
CA ILE A 179 6.56 -1.02 5.59
C ILE A 179 5.74 -2.23 6.03
N TRP A 180 4.62 -2.45 5.35
CA TRP A 180 3.74 -3.60 5.52
C TRP A 180 3.66 -4.38 4.21
N THR A 181 4.02 -5.65 4.23
CA THR A 181 4.09 -6.48 3.03
C THR A 181 3.59 -7.89 3.30
N ALA A 182 3.08 -8.58 2.29
CA ALA A 182 2.70 -9.99 2.42
C ALA A 182 3.92 -10.92 2.30
N ALA A 183 4.98 -10.50 1.59
CA ALA A 183 6.24 -11.23 1.54
C ALA A 183 7.44 -10.32 1.25
N VAL A 184 8.62 -10.82 1.62
CA VAL A 184 9.90 -10.30 1.15
C VAL A 184 10.55 -11.40 0.31
N ASP A 185 10.79 -11.12 -0.97
CA ASP A 185 11.36 -12.07 -1.92
C ASP A 185 12.87 -11.85 -2.08
N ASP A 186 13.55 -12.84 -2.67
CA ASP A 186 14.98 -13.05 -2.53
C ASP A 186 15.84 -11.92 -3.10
N HIS A 187 15.62 -11.54 -4.38
CA HIS A 187 16.49 -10.59 -5.08
C HIS A 187 15.77 -9.90 -6.25
N LEU A 188 16.49 -9.05 -6.96
CA LEU A 188 16.09 -8.46 -8.24
C LEU A 188 16.88 -9.11 -9.35
N ASP A 189 16.24 -9.34 -10.50
CA ASP A 189 16.91 -9.72 -11.72
C ASP A 189 17.58 -8.52 -12.42
N ASP A 190 18.17 -8.75 -13.61
CA ASP A 190 18.89 -7.72 -14.39
C ASP A 190 17.95 -6.60 -14.88
N ASP A 191 16.67 -6.89 -15.06
CA ASP A 191 15.62 -5.93 -15.44
C ASP A 191 14.96 -5.25 -14.22
N ALA A 192 15.49 -5.53 -13.02
CA ALA A 192 15.00 -5.05 -11.73
C ALA A 192 13.58 -5.53 -11.37
N PHE A 193 13.16 -6.70 -11.86
CA PHE A 193 12.00 -7.40 -11.33
C PHE A 193 12.37 -8.22 -10.10
N ILE A 194 11.40 -8.35 -9.20
CA ILE A 194 11.55 -9.17 -7.99
C ILE A 194 11.48 -10.66 -8.38
N VAL A 195 12.39 -11.47 -7.85
CA VAL A 195 12.45 -12.93 -8.03
C VAL A 195 12.28 -13.60 -6.67
N PRO A 196 11.34 -14.59 -6.53
CA PRO A 196 10.42 -15.14 -7.54
C PRO A 196 9.32 -14.19 -8.00
N GLY A 197 8.94 -13.17 -7.21
CA GLY A 197 8.07 -12.09 -7.59
C GLY A 197 6.67 -12.48 -8.05
N LEU A 198 6.07 -11.59 -8.84
CA LEU A 198 4.78 -11.80 -9.52
C LEU A 198 4.74 -11.14 -10.91
N GLY A 199 5.91 -10.76 -11.48
CA GLY A 199 6.01 -10.05 -12.76
C GLY A 199 5.60 -8.58 -12.66
N ASP A 200 5.22 -7.98 -13.80
CA ASP A 200 4.70 -6.61 -13.81
C ASP A 200 3.24 -6.59 -13.35
N ALA A 201 3.05 -6.12 -12.12
CA ALA A 201 1.72 -6.05 -11.51
C ALA A 201 0.78 -5.10 -12.25
N GLY A 202 1.29 -4.03 -12.87
CA GLY A 202 0.50 -3.07 -13.64
C GLY A 202 -0.05 -3.71 -14.92
N ASN A 203 0.81 -4.37 -15.66
CA ASN A 203 0.44 -5.07 -16.89
C ASN A 203 -0.51 -6.23 -16.60
N ARG A 204 -0.23 -7.01 -15.57
CA ARG A 204 -1.11 -8.11 -15.14
C ARG A 204 -2.49 -7.63 -14.68
N ALA A 205 -2.56 -6.52 -13.92
CA ALA A 205 -3.81 -5.97 -13.42
C ALA A 205 -4.68 -5.35 -14.54
N TYR A 206 -4.07 -4.76 -15.57
CA TYR A 206 -4.78 -3.95 -16.56
C TYR A 206 -4.69 -4.48 -18.00
N GLY A 207 -4.05 -5.62 -18.21
CA GLY A 207 -3.94 -6.25 -19.53
C GLY A 207 -3.18 -5.41 -20.55
N THR A 208 -2.14 -4.72 -20.10
CA THR A 208 -1.23 -3.92 -20.94
C THR A 208 0.11 -4.63 -21.07
N GLU A 209 0.83 -4.36 -22.15
CA GLU A 209 2.18 -4.85 -22.39
C GLU A 209 3.23 -3.83 -21.95
#